data_17821da2c12eebe5752abaa1c5521daf
#
_entry.id   17821da2c12eebe5752abaa1c5521daf
#
_cell.length_a   1.000
_cell.length_b   1.000
_cell.length_c   1.000
_cell.angle_alpha   90.00
_cell.angle_beta   90.00
_cell.angle_gamma   90.00
#
_symmetry.space_group_name_H-M   'P 1'
#
loop_
_entity.id
_entity.type
_entity.pdbx_description
1 polymer ?
#
loop_
_entity_poly.entity_id
_entity_poly.type
_entity_poly.pdbx_seq_one_letter_code
_entity_poly.pdbx_strand_id
1 'polypeptide(L)'
;AEMDKKIKAIYPGLKEKYYYQEDDYLIRPPKDFEDFIKEGAALSHCVCASGYYRGHVAGSHLFFFVRGAVDTESPLCTMEYDVQQQKILQLRGYRNHDAPPEVKKFVGRWLQEKCRKQSSRQAA
;
A
#
# COMPACT_ATOMS: atom_id res chain seq x y z
N ALA A 1 8.35 19.08 -1.42
CA ALA A 1 9.79 19.00 -1.20
C ALA A 1 10.15 18.22 0.06
N GLU A 2 9.74 18.68 1.23
CA GLU A 2 10.06 17.99 2.49
C GLU A 2 9.36 16.64 2.61
N MET A 3 8.09 16.59 2.28
CA MET A 3 7.31 15.35 2.34
C MET A 3 7.82 14.34 1.31
N ASP A 4 8.19 14.80 0.12
CA ASP A 4 8.75 13.96 -0.93
C ASP A 4 10.04 13.27 -0.45
N LYS A 5 10.94 14.02 0.20
CA LYS A 5 12.19 13.46 0.75
C LYS A 5 11.90 12.38 1.78
N LYS A 6 10.92 12.58 2.65
CA LYS A 6 10.55 11.61 3.69
C LYS A 6 9.99 10.34 3.08
N ILE A 7 9.12 10.45 2.09
CA ILE A 7 8.54 9.29 1.42
C ILE A 7 9.64 8.49 0.70
N LYS A 8 10.53 9.17 -0.01
CA LYS A 8 11.67 8.52 -0.68
C LYS A 8 12.59 7.80 0.30
N ALA A 9 12.82 8.41 1.46
CA ALA A 9 13.73 7.85 2.46
C ALA A 9 13.23 6.52 3.03
N ILE A 10 11.92 6.38 3.23
CA ILE A 10 11.35 5.16 3.81
C ILE A 10 11.03 4.08 2.77
N TYR A 11 11.03 4.42 1.49
CA TYR A 11 10.65 3.49 0.43
C TYR A 11 11.47 2.19 0.40
N PRO A 12 12.81 2.23 0.43
CA PRO A 12 13.59 0.98 0.33
C PRO A 12 13.29 -0.01 1.45
N GLY A 13 13.20 0.47 2.69
CA GLY A 13 12.88 -0.38 3.84
C GLY A 13 11.47 -0.96 3.76
N LEU A 14 10.51 -0.14 3.34
CA LEU A 14 9.14 -0.60 3.16
C LEU A 14 9.03 -1.62 2.02
N LYS A 15 9.75 -1.40 0.93
CA LYS A 15 9.78 -2.35 -0.18
C LYS A 15 10.36 -3.69 0.26
N GLU A 16 11.48 -3.66 0.98
CA GLU A 16 12.11 -4.88 1.48
C GLU A 16 11.16 -5.68 2.36
N LYS A 17 10.43 -5.01 3.24
CA LYS A 17 9.55 -5.67 4.21
C LYS A 17 8.22 -6.10 3.63
N TYR A 18 7.63 -5.29 2.74
CA TYR A 18 6.22 -5.45 2.36
C TYR A 18 5.96 -5.75 0.90
N TYR A 19 6.96 -5.58 0.00
CA TYR A 19 6.72 -5.91 -1.40
C TYR A 19 6.30 -7.37 -1.54
N TYR A 20 5.26 -7.63 -2.35
CA TYR A 20 4.75 -8.97 -2.53
C TYR A 20 4.17 -9.11 -3.93
N GLN A 21 4.54 -10.19 -4.59
CA GLN A 21 3.99 -10.50 -5.91
C GLN A 21 3.64 -11.98 -5.94
N GLU A 22 2.41 -12.28 -6.37
CA GLU A 22 1.93 -13.64 -6.52
C GLU A 22 0.85 -13.67 -7.60
N ASP A 23 0.96 -14.61 -8.53
CA ASP A 23 0.02 -14.76 -9.64
C ASP A 23 -0.11 -13.46 -10.45
N ASP A 24 -1.32 -12.90 -10.53
CA ASP A 24 -1.63 -11.77 -11.40
C ASP A 24 -1.45 -10.41 -10.75
N TYR A 25 -1.01 -10.34 -9.50
CA TYR A 25 -0.99 -9.09 -8.73
C TYR A 25 0.32 -8.87 -8.00
N LEU A 26 0.57 -7.58 -7.71
CA LEU A 26 1.65 -7.19 -6.81
C LEU A 26 1.20 -6.07 -5.89
N ILE A 27 1.89 -5.96 -4.75
CA ILE A 27 1.74 -4.86 -3.80
C ILE A 27 3.09 -4.20 -3.63
N ARG A 28 3.11 -2.87 -3.72
CA ARG A 28 4.31 -2.08 -3.48
C ARG A 28 3.99 -0.80 -2.70
N PRO A 29 4.94 -0.27 -1.94
CA PRO A 29 4.76 1.05 -1.33
C PRO A 29 4.92 2.17 -2.35
N PRO A 30 4.46 3.39 -2.03
CA PRO A 30 4.73 4.56 -2.87
C PRO A 30 6.23 4.90 -2.88
N LYS A 31 6.75 5.27 -4.04
CA LYS A 31 8.17 5.60 -4.24
C LYS A 31 8.50 7.03 -3.82
N ASP A 32 7.54 7.93 -4.03
CA ASP A 32 7.71 9.36 -3.82
C ASP A 32 6.34 10.03 -3.66
N PHE A 33 6.35 11.34 -3.46
CA PHE A 33 5.11 12.10 -3.31
C PHE A 33 4.26 12.08 -4.59
N GLU A 34 4.90 12.12 -5.75
CA GLU A 34 4.20 12.07 -7.04
C GLU A 34 3.39 10.79 -7.21
N ASP A 35 3.88 9.67 -6.69
CA ASP A 35 3.14 8.40 -6.70
C ASP A 35 1.78 8.53 -6.01
N PHE A 36 1.73 9.21 -4.87
CA PHE A 36 0.45 9.48 -4.19
C PHE A 36 -0.48 10.33 -5.06
N ILE A 37 0.06 11.36 -5.71
CA ILE A 37 -0.72 12.25 -6.57
C ILE A 37 -1.28 11.48 -7.77
N LYS A 38 -0.45 10.70 -8.43
CA LYS A 38 -0.86 9.89 -9.58
C LYS A 38 -1.91 8.84 -9.21
N GLU A 39 -1.75 8.21 -8.06
CA GLU A 39 -2.69 7.22 -7.56
C GLU A 39 -4.08 7.86 -7.35
N GLY A 40 -4.13 8.97 -6.63
CA GLY A 40 -5.37 9.67 -6.37
C GLY A 40 -6.05 10.16 -7.65
N ALA A 41 -5.27 10.71 -8.60
CA ALA A 41 -5.80 11.18 -9.87
C ALA A 41 -6.36 10.04 -10.72
N ALA A 42 -5.60 8.95 -10.84
CA ALA A 42 -6.00 7.82 -11.70
C ALA A 42 -7.23 7.09 -11.18
N LEU A 43 -7.34 6.95 -9.86
CA LEU A 43 -8.46 6.22 -9.25
C LEU A 43 -9.59 7.13 -8.77
N SER A 44 -9.45 8.45 -8.96
CA SER A 44 -10.45 9.44 -8.53
C SER A 44 -10.85 9.28 -7.05
N HIS A 45 -9.83 9.12 -6.20
CA HIS A 45 -10.02 9.08 -4.75
C HIS A 45 -9.04 10.02 -4.06
N CYS A 46 -9.15 10.18 -2.75
CA CYS A 46 -8.43 11.22 -2.01
C CYS A 46 -7.20 10.72 -1.26
N VAL A 47 -6.47 9.73 -1.82
CA VAL A 47 -5.23 9.23 -1.20
C VAL A 47 -4.17 10.32 -1.06
N CYS A 48 -4.24 11.36 -1.88
CA CYS A 48 -3.31 12.48 -1.81
C CYS A 48 -3.62 13.47 -0.68
N ALA A 49 -4.69 13.27 0.08
CA ALA A 49 -5.03 14.13 1.21
C ALA A 49 -3.92 14.09 2.27
N SER A 50 -3.63 15.25 2.87
CA SER A 50 -2.47 15.43 3.74
C SER A 50 -2.43 14.46 4.94
N GLY A 51 -3.60 14.08 5.48
CA GLY A 51 -3.65 13.15 6.60
C GLY A 51 -3.11 11.76 6.25
N TYR A 52 -3.29 11.33 5.01
CA TYR A 52 -2.86 10.01 4.57
C TYR A 52 -1.34 9.91 4.43
N TYR A 53 -0.70 10.81 3.67
CA TYR A 53 0.75 10.71 3.51
C TYR A 53 1.52 11.06 4.79
N ARG A 54 0.96 11.88 5.68
CA ARG A 54 1.57 12.12 6.99
C ARG A 54 1.60 10.86 7.85
N GLY A 55 0.50 10.12 7.89
CA GLY A 55 0.43 8.84 8.58
C GLY A 55 1.42 7.83 8.02
N HIS A 56 1.54 7.81 6.70
CA HIS A 56 2.49 6.94 5.99
C HIS A 56 3.94 7.24 6.41
N VAL A 57 4.33 8.50 6.38
CA VAL A 57 5.67 8.95 6.75
C VAL A 57 5.95 8.69 8.22
N ALA A 58 4.95 8.86 9.09
CA ALA A 58 5.08 8.58 10.52
C ALA A 58 5.21 7.08 10.83
N GLY A 59 4.83 6.22 9.88
CA GLY A 59 4.93 4.78 10.04
C GLY A 59 3.77 4.14 10.81
N SER A 60 2.71 4.90 11.09
CA SER A 60 1.54 4.39 11.82
C SER A 60 0.48 3.79 10.89
N HIS A 61 0.20 4.47 9.78
CA HIS A 61 -0.76 4.06 8.77
C HIS A 61 -0.07 4.05 7.42
N LEU A 62 0.39 2.89 7.00
CA LEU A 62 1.13 2.74 5.75
C LEU A 62 0.19 2.61 4.57
N PHE A 63 0.60 3.17 3.44
CA PHE A 63 -0.13 3.04 2.18
C PHE A 63 0.64 2.14 1.23
N PHE A 64 -0.11 1.27 0.56
CA PHE A 64 0.42 0.37 -0.45
C PHE A 64 -0.47 0.41 -1.68
N PHE A 65 0.15 0.21 -2.83
CA PHE A 65 -0.54 0.24 -4.13
C PHE A 65 -0.60 -1.18 -4.68
N VAL A 66 -1.82 -1.62 -5.02
CA VAL A 66 -2.04 -2.91 -5.67
C VAL A 66 -2.04 -2.69 -7.17
N ARG A 67 -1.30 -3.55 -7.88
CA ARG A 67 -1.14 -3.49 -9.34
C ARG A 67 -1.37 -4.85 -9.94
N GLY A 68 -1.80 -4.86 -11.21
CA GLY A 68 -1.74 -6.09 -12.01
C GLY A 68 -0.29 -6.37 -12.39
N ALA A 69 0.11 -7.63 -12.38
CA ALA A 69 1.49 -8.02 -12.70
C ALA A 69 1.85 -7.74 -14.16
N VAL A 70 0.87 -7.74 -15.07
CA VAL A 70 1.09 -7.46 -16.49
C VAL A 70 1.13 -5.97 -16.83
N ASP A 71 0.60 -5.11 -15.96
CA ASP A 71 0.61 -3.66 -16.16
C ASP A 71 0.84 -2.96 -14.81
N THR A 72 2.10 -2.92 -14.41
CA THR A 72 2.49 -2.45 -13.09
C THR A 72 2.40 -0.94 -12.93
N GLU A 73 2.22 -0.21 -14.03
CA GLU A 73 2.11 1.25 -13.99
C GLU A 73 0.66 1.73 -13.85
N SER A 74 -0.32 0.88 -14.15
CA SER A 74 -1.73 1.24 -14.05
C SER A 74 -2.26 1.03 -12.63
N PRO A 75 -2.73 2.08 -11.95
CA PRO A 75 -3.35 1.94 -10.64
C PRO A 75 -4.57 1.02 -10.67
N LEU A 76 -4.65 0.12 -9.72
CA LEU A 76 -5.76 -0.81 -9.58
C LEU A 76 -6.51 -0.59 -8.27
N CYS A 77 -5.81 -0.67 -7.15
CA CYS A 77 -6.39 -0.41 -5.82
C CYS A 77 -5.34 0.23 -4.92
N THR A 78 -5.81 1.00 -3.95
CA THR A 78 -4.98 1.59 -2.90
C THR A 78 -5.40 1.02 -1.56
N MET A 79 -4.41 0.72 -0.72
CA MET A 79 -4.63 0.09 0.57
C MET A 79 -4.04 0.96 1.68
N GLU A 80 -4.78 1.10 2.78
CA GLU A 80 -4.29 1.69 4.02
C GLU A 80 -4.16 0.60 5.07
N TYR A 81 -2.98 0.51 5.69
CA TYR A 81 -2.65 -0.54 6.64
C TYR A 81 -2.24 0.06 7.99
N ASP A 82 -2.91 -0.38 9.06
CA ASP A 82 -2.58 0.00 10.43
C ASP A 82 -1.50 -0.95 10.96
N VAL A 83 -0.31 -0.42 11.22
CA VAL A 83 0.85 -1.20 11.64
C VAL A 83 0.64 -1.81 13.03
N GLN A 84 0.08 -1.04 13.96
CA GLN A 84 -0.10 -1.49 15.34
C GLN A 84 -1.13 -2.61 15.44
N GLN A 85 -2.28 -2.45 14.78
CA GLN A 85 -3.34 -3.45 14.82
C GLN A 85 -3.15 -4.59 13.82
N GLN A 86 -2.20 -4.45 12.89
CA GLN A 86 -1.97 -5.39 11.79
C GLN A 86 -3.25 -5.62 11.00
N LYS A 87 -3.87 -4.53 10.57
CA LYS A 87 -5.21 -4.53 10.00
C LYS A 87 -5.28 -3.63 8.79
N ILE A 88 -5.97 -4.10 7.76
CA ILE A 88 -6.27 -3.31 6.58
C ILE A 88 -7.49 -2.44 6.89
N LEU A 89 -7.30 -1.12 6.86
CA LEU A 89 -8.37 -0.17 7.15
C LEU A 89 -9.19 0.17 5.92
N GLN A 90 -8.54 0.23 4.75
CA GLN A 90 -9.19 0.53 3.48
C GLN A 90 -8.52 -0.23 2.36
N LEU A 91 -9.31 -0.66 1.38
CA LEU A 91 -8.84 -1.24 0.14
C LEU A 91 -9.84 -0.82 -0.94
N ARG A 92 -9.47 0.22 -1.70
CA ARG A 92 -10.39 0.89 -2.61
C ARG A 92 -9.80 1.04 -4.01
N GLY A 93 -10.63 0.88 -5.00
CA GLY A 93 -10.27 1.09 -6.40
C GLY A 93 -10.84 2.39 -6.95
N TYR A 94 -11.13 2.40 -8.25
CA TYR A 94 -11.65 3.56 -8.96
C TYR A 94 -12.90 4.13 -8.30
N ARG A 95 -12.96 5.45 -8.14
CA ARG A 95 -14.05 6.18 -7.49
C ARG A 95 -14.38 5.65 -6.10
N ASN A 96 -13.37 5.19 -5.39
CA ASN A 96 -13.51 4.69 -4.03
C ASN A 96 -14.39 3.43 -3.94
N HIS A 97 -14.55 2.70 -5.04
CA HIS A 97 -15.29 1.44 -5.04
C HIS A 97 -14.51 0.35 -4.29
N ASP A 98 -15.25 -0.59 -3.75
CA ASP A 98 -14.65 -1.75 -3.08
C ASP A 98 -13.81 -2.57 -4.07
N ALA A 99 -12.78 -3.24 -3.56
CA ALA A 99 -11.91 -4.06 -4.39
C ALA A 99 -12.65 -5.33 -4.85
N PRO A 100 -12.30 -5.86 -6.06
CA PRO A 100 -12.85 -7.13 -6.50
C PRO A 100 -12.48 -8.29 -5.57
N PRO A 101 -13.27 -9.37 -5.54
CA PRO A 101 -12.99 -10.50 -4.65
C PRO A 101 -11.60 -11.12 -4.80
N GLU A 102 -11.08 -11.25 -6.04
CA GLU A 102 -9.74 -11.80 -6.26
C GLU A 102 -8.64 -10.90 -5.71
N VAL A 103 -8.83 -9.58 -5.74
CA VAL A 103 -7.89 -8.63 -5.14
C VAL A 103 -7.92 -8.76 -3.62
N LYS A 104 -9.11 -8.89 -3.04
CA LYS A 104 -9.25 -9.11 -1.59
C LYS A 104 -8.55 -10.37 -1.14
N LYS A 105 -8.66 -11.46 -1.89
CA LYS A 105 -7.97 -12.72 -1.58
C LYS A 105 -6.45 -12.55 -1.63
N PHE A 106 -5.95 -11.90 -2.66
CA PHE A 106 -4.53 -11.60 -2.81
C PHE A 106 -4.01 -10.77 -1.64
N VAL A 107 -4.72 -9.72 -1.28
CA VAL A 107 -4.35 -8.84 -0.16
C VAL A 107 -4.40 -9.61 1.16
N GLY A 108 -5.34 -10.53 1.32
CA GLY A 108 -5.39 -11.41 2.49
C GLY A 108 -4.13 -12.28 2.63
N ARG A 109 -3.63 -12.82 1.52
CA ARG A 109 -2.37 -13.59 1.51
C ARG A 109 -1.18 -12.69 1.85
N TRP A 110 -1.14 -11.47 1.31
CA TRP A 110 -0.13 -10.49 1.65
C TRP A 110 -0.10 -10.22 3.16
N LEU A 111 -1.27 -10.00 3.76
CA LEU A 111 -1.38 -9.71 5.19
C LEU A 111 -0.79 -10.85 6.02
N GLN A 112 -1.10 -12.10 5.68
CA GLN A 112 -0.54 -13.27 6.36
C GLN A 112 0.97 -13.37 6.17
N GLU A 113 1.45 -13.31 4.93
CA GLU A 113 2.86 -13.55 4.60
C GLU A 113 3.76 -12.41 5.05
N LYS A 114 3.35 -11.16 4.87
CA LYS A 114 4.22 -10.01 5.07
C LYS A 114 4.04 -9.29 6.39
N CYS A 115 2.90 -9.45 7.02
CA CYS A 115 2.60 -8.74 8.26
C CYS A 115 2.52 -9.68 9.46
N ARG A 116 1.56 -10.59 9.47
CA ARG A 116 1.28 -11.43 10.64
C ARG A 116 2.28 -12.54 10.84
N LYS A 117 2.71 -13.20 9.76
CA LYS A 117 3.67 -14.29 9.82
C LYS A 117 5.05 -13.81 10.28
N GLN A 118 5.50 -12.66 9.74
CA GLN A 118 6.77 -12.05 10.15
C GLN A 118 6.72 -11.57 11.59
N SER A 119 5.62 -10.99 12.02
CA SER A 119 5.42 -10.56 13.40
C SER A 119 5.50 -11.73 14.37
N SER A 120 4.87 -12.87 14.05
CA SER A 120 4.96 -14.10 14.86
C SER A 120 6.38 -14.61 14.98
N ARG A 121 7.16 -14.57 13.89
CA ARG A 121 8.57 -14.98 13.90
C ARG A 121 9.42 -14.06 14.79
N GLN A 122 9.15 -12.78 14.78
CA GLN A 122 9.85 -11.82 15.63
C GLN A 122 9.49 -12.00 17.09
N ALA A 123 8.25 -12.35 17.40
CA ALA A 123 7.79 -12.59 18.75
C ALA A 123 8.35 -13.90 19.35
N ALA A 124 8.63 -14.87 18.50
CA ALA A 124 9.20 -16.15 18.93
C ALA A 124 10.69 -16.03 19.24
#